data_0f02897a6cd0e256116c4a5955848237
#
_entry.id   0f02897a6cd0e256116c4a5955848237
#
_cell.length_a   1.000
_cell.length_b   1.000
_cell.length_c   1.000
_cell.angle_alpha   90.00
_cell.angle_beta   90.00
_cell.angle_gamma   90.00
#
_symmetry.space_group_name_H-M   'P 1'
#
loop_
_entity.id
_entity.type
_entity.pdbx_description
1 polymer ?
#
loop_
_entity_poly.entity_id
_entity_poly.type
_entity_poly.pdbx_seq_one_letter_code
_entity_poly.pdbx_strand_id
1 'polypeptide(L)'
;MGKIKNIPSITDDPQLNIRRSDIEQRAEWFFFQNDEAAKRGLDWEERCRPAIRRVGHLRGEESLNAAVQDRSDLQQILNMFRNNTLGTRTFEKEYVKDTPEEIIIDHHYCPLVAGWQKCTDDEELIAKCCDIAMEGDRGIFDLVEGADFYLDSTIAEGAPVCRLRLKKRG
;
A
#
# COMPACT_ATOMS: atom_id res chain seq x y z
N MET A 1 8.13 -19.77 14.30
CA MET A 1 7.71 -19.48 12.91
C MET A 1 6.93 -18.18 12.96
N GLY A 2 7.38 -17.14 12.24
CA GLY A 2 6.78 -15.82 12.32
C GLY A 2 5.31 -15.80 11.87
N LYS A 3 4.58 -14.77 12.29
CA LYS A 3 3.16 -14.56 11.91
C LYS A 3 3.00 -14.10 10.45
N ILE A 4 4.00 -13.34 9.96
CA ILE A 4 3.95 -12.72 8.63
C ILE A 4 4.20 -13.77 7.55
N LYS A 5 3.15 -14.08 6.78
CA LYS A 5 3.21 -14.94 5.60
C LYS A 5 3.02 -14.07 4.36
N ASN A 6 4.12 -13.82 3.64
CA ASN A 6 4.12 -12.95 2.47
C ASN A 6 4.83 -13.65 1.31
N ILE A 7 4.15 -14.64 0.71
CA ILE A 7 4.70 -15.52 -0.33
C ILE A 7 3.97 -15.22 -1.65
N PRO A 8 4.69 -14.78 -2.70
CA PRO A 8 4.06 -14.52 -3.99
C PRO A 8 3.59 -15.81 -4.66
N SER A 9 2.45 -15.79 -5.31
CA SER A 9 1.95 -16.90 -6.13
C SER A 9 2.52 -16.88 -7.56
N ILE A 10 2.88 -15.69 -8.06
CA ILE A 10 3.49 -15.48 -9.39
C ILE A 10 4.98 -15.24 -9.22
N THR A 11 5.81 -16.15 -9.70
CA THR A 11 7.28 -16.10 -9.51
C THR A 11 8.08 -16.17 -10.83
N ASP A 12 7.46 -16.58 -11.92
CA ASP A 12 8.08 -16.87 -13.22
C ASP A 12 7.96 -15.73 -14.25
N ASP A 13 7.55 -14.53 -13.83
CA ASP A 13 7.43 -13.33 -14.67
C ASP A 13 8.60 -12.36 -14.42
N PRO A 14 9.57 -12.26 -15.36
CA PRO A 14 10.74 -11.39 -15.18
C PRO A 14 10.40 -9.91 -14.99
N GLN A 15 9.39 -9.37 -15.70
CA GLN A 15 9.00 -7.97 -15.58
C GLN A 15 8.38 -7.70 -14.20
N LEU A 16 7.57 -8.62 -13.72
CA LEU A 16 6.96 -8.54 -12.41
C LEU A 16 8.03 -8.61 -11.32
N ASN A 17 9.01 -9.50 -11.47
CA ASN A 17 10.11 -9.64 -10.51
C ASN A 17 10.97 -8.37 -10.44
N ILE A 18 11.28 -7.73 -11.58
CA ILE A 18 11.97 -6.43 -11.62
C ILE A 18 11.13 -5.39 -10.86
N ARG A 19 9.84 -5.28 -11.17
CA ARG A 19 8.94 -4.31 -10.51
C ARG A 19 8.85 -4.52 -8.99
N ARG A 20 8.79 -5.77 -8.55
CA ARG A 20 8.79 -6.11 -7.12
C ARG A 20 10.11 -5.74 -6.46
N SER A 21 11.23 -6.06 -7.10
CA SER A 21 12.57 -5.70 -6.62
C SER A 21 12.74 -4.19 -6.43
N ASP A 22 12.23 -3.36 -7.35
CA ASP A 22 12.26 -1.90 -7.21
C ASP A 22 11.48 -1.41 -5.97
N ILE A 23 10.35 -2.08 -5.67
CA ILE A 23 9.53 -1.75 -4.51
C ILE A 23 10.19 -2.25 -3.21
N GLU A 24 10.80 -3.43 -3.23
CA GLU A 24 11.58 -3.95 -2.11
C GLU A 24 12.77 -3.03 -1.78
N GLN A 25 13.52 -2.57 -2.79
CA GLN A 25 14.59 -1.60 -2.59
C GLN A 25 14.09 -0.29 -1.95
N ARG A 26 12.91 0.20 -2.36
CA ARG A 26 12.28 1.37 -1.71
C ARG A 26 11.98 1.10 -0.22
N ALA A 27 11.53 -0.10 0.11
CA ALA A 27 11.26 -0.51 1.49
C ALA A 27 12.55 -0.61 2.31
N GLU A 28 13.62 -1.16 1.73
CA GLU A 28 14.95 -1.25 2.34
C GLU A 28 15.52 0.16 2.62
N TRP A 29 15.45 1.07 1.65
CA TRP A 29 15.86 2.47 1.85
C TRP A 29 15.09 3.15 2.97
N PHE A 30 13.77 2.99 2.98
CA PHE A 30 12.92 3.52 4.04
C PHE A 30 13.34 2.98 5.40
N PHE A 31 13.55 1.66 5.51
CA PHE A 31 13.95 1.01 6.75
C PHE A 31 15.27 1.54 7.29
N PHE A 32 16.33 1.47 6.49
CA PHE A 32 17.67 1.85 6.96
C PHE A 32 17.82 3.34 7.27
N GLN A 33 17.17 4.23 6.53
CA GLN A 33 17.16 5.66 6.86
C GLN A 33 16.50 5.93 8.21
N ASN A 34 15.40 5.20 8.52
CA ASN A 34 14.68 5.37 9.77
C ASN A 34 15.37 4.68 10.94
N ASP A 35 16.01 3.55 10.72
CA ASP A 35 16.86 2.89 11.71
C ASP A 35 18.03 3.80 12.13
N GLU A 36 18.71 4.46 11.17
CA GLU A 36 19.75 5.45 11.47
C GLU A 36 19.21 6.69 12.20
N ALA A 37 18.00 7.12 11.89
CA ALA A 37 17.35 8.21 12.61
C ALA A 37 17.02 7.81 14.05
N ALA A 38 16.48 6.61 14.26
CA ALA A 38 16.18 6.06 15.59
C ALA A 38 17.44 5.94 16.45
N LYS A 39 18.55 5.44 15.91
CA LYS A 39 19.86 5.35 16.61
C LYS A 39 20.38 6.71 17.09
N ARG A 40 19.95 7.78 16.45
CA ARG A 40 20.29 9.16 16.81
C ARG A 40 19.24 9.84 17.70
N GLY A 41 18.25 9.08 18.18
CA GLY A 41 17.17 9.58 19.04
C GLY A 41 16.20 10.52 18.33
N LEU A 42 16.09 10.44 16.99
CA LEU A 42 15.15 11.25 16.22
C LEU A 42 13.83 10.51 16.09
N ASP A 43 12.72 11.23 16.29
CA ASP A 43 11.38 10.71 16.00
C ASP A 43 11.18 10.64 14.47
N TRP A 44 11.37 9.45 13.93
CA TRP A 44 11.21 9.21 12.51
C TRP A 44 9.75 9.02 12.09
N GLU A 45 8.89 8.56 13.00
CA GLU A 45 7.46 8.33 12.71
C GLU A 45 6.75 9.66 12.43
N GLU A 46 6.90 10.63 13.34
CA GLU A 46 6.29 11.95 13.20
C GLU A 46 6.69 12.63 11.88
N ARG A 47 7.93 12.44 11.45
CA ARG A 47 8.42 13.06 10.21
C ARG A 47 8.03 12.31 8.96
N CYS A 48 7.99 10.96 9.01
CA CYS A 48 7.71 10.14 7.84
C CYS A 48 6.24 10.17 7.44
N ARG A 49 5.31 10.16 8.40
CA ARG A 49 3.88 10.14 8.10
C ARG A 49 3.44 11.29 7.18
N PRO A 50 3.65 12.57 7.50
CA PRO A 50 3.25 13.66 6.62
C PRO A 50 4.01 13.67 5.29
N ALA A 51 5.28 13.26 5.29
CA ALA A 51 6.07 13.19 4.06
C ALA A 51 5.52 12.13 3.09
N ILE A 52 5.21 10.92 3.58
CA ILE A 52 4.66 9.84 2.76
C ILE A 52 3.23 10.18 2.30
N ARG A 53 2.41 10.84 3.15
CA ARG A 53 1.07 11.29 2.75
C ARG A 53 1.13 12.29 1.59
N ARG A 54 2.12 13.20 1.58
CA ARG A 54 2.36 14.11 0.45
C ARG A 54 2.75 13.37 -0.83
N VAL A 55 3.50 12.27 -0.74
CA VAL A 55 3.78 11.41 -1.90
C VAL A 55 2.46 10.79 -2.39
N GLY A 56 1.60 10.35 -1.48
CA GLY A 56 0.25 9.87 -1.78
C GLY A 56 -0.58 10.90 -2.54
N HIS A 57 -0.64 12.14 -2.07
CA HIS A 57 -1.33 13.23 -2.77
C HIS A 57 -0.76 13.45 -4.18
N LEU A 58 0.57 13.54 -4.32
CA LEU A 58 1.21 13.73 -5.62
C LEU A 58 0.85 12.61 -6.61
N ARG A 59 0.93 11.35 -6.20
CA ARG A 59 0.61 10.18 -7.03
C ARG A 59 -0.88 10.03 -7.27
N GLY A 60 -1.69 10.36 -6.27
CA GLY A 60 -3.14 10.39 -6.36
C GLY A 60 -3.63 11.40 -7.38
N GLU A 61 -3.13 12.65 -7.33
CA GLU A 61 -3.45 13.68 -8.31
C GLU A 61 -3.09 13.26 -9.74
N GLU A 62 -1.88 12.71 -9.93
CA GLU A 62 -1.43 12.24 -11.23
C GLU A 62 -2.36 11.14 -11.79
N SER A 63 -2.69 10.14 -10.97
CA SER A 63 -3.48 8.98 -11.38
C SER A 63 -4.96 9.32 -11.58
N LEU A 64 -5.55 10.11 -10.67
CA LEU A 64 -6.95 10.51 -10.75
C LEU A 64 -7.20 11.45 -11.93
N ASN A 65 -6.33 12.45 -12.14
CA ASN A 65 -6.46 13.35 -13.28
C ASN A 65 -6.35 12.63 -14.63
N ALA A 66 -5.58 11.55 -14.69
CA ALA A 66 -5.40 10.77 -15.91
C ALA A 66 -6.58 9.82 -16.22
N ALA A 67 -7.34 9.38 -15.21
CA ALA A 67 -8.25 8.25 -15.36
C ALA A 67 -9.67 8.46 -14.81
N VAL A 68 -9.90 9.52 -14.03
CA VAL A 68 -11.15 9.73 -13.28
C VAL A 68 -11.72 11.11 -13.60
N GLN A 69 -12.97 11.17 -14.05
CA GLN A 69 -13.68 12.42 -14.33
C GLN A 69 -14.48 12.93 -13.12
N ASP A 70 -15.00 12.01 -12.32
CA ASP A 70 -15.76 12.29 -11.10
C ASP A 70 -15.12 11.54 -9.92
N ARG A 71 -14.48 12.28 -9.03
CA ARG A 71 -13.79 11.74 -7.85
C ARG A 71 -14.74 11.20 -6.78
N SER A 72 -16.04 11.40 -6.91
CA SER A 72 -17.08 10.81 -6.06
C SER A 72 -17.61 9.47 -6.60
N ASP A 73 -17.27 9.13 -7.83
CA ASP A 73 -17.67 7.87 -8.47
C ASP A 73 -16.69 6.74 -8.15
N LEU A 74 -17.05 5.90 -7.17
CA LEU A 74 -16.21 4.78 -6.77
C LEU A 74 -15.96 3.77 -7.91
N GLN A 75 -16.85 3.70 -8.91
CA GLN A 75 -16.64 2.80 -10.06
C GLN A 75 -15.53 3.30 -10.98
N GLN A 76 -15.41 4.63 -11.18
CA GLN A 76 -14.27 5.19 -11.89
C GLN A 76 -12.96 4.99 -11.12
N ILE A 77 -12.98 5.16 -9.79
CA ILE A 77 -11.83 4.89 -8.92
C ILE A 77 -11.41 3.43 -9.04
N LEU A 78 -12.34 2.49 -8.95
CA LEU A 78 -12.07 1.06 -9.08
C LEU A 78 -11.49 0.70 -10.45
N ASN A 79 -12.04 1.27 -11.53
CA ASN A 79 -11.54 1.05 -12.88
C ASN A 79 -10.12 1.58 -13.08
N MET A 80 -9.76 2.70 -12.45
CA MET A 80 -8.38 3.20 -12.44
C MET A 80 -7.42 2.14 -11.87
N PHE A 81 -7.77 1.49 -10.75
CA PHE A 81 -6.95 0.42 -10.17
C PHE A 81 -6.92 -0.83 -11.07
N ARG A 82 -8.05 -1.25 -11.63
CA ARG A 82 -8.15 -2.42 -12.52
C ARG A 82 -7.33 -2.26 -13.79
N ASN A 83 -7.36 -1.08 -14.39
CA ASN A 83 -6.63 -0.77 -15.61
C ASN A 83 -5.12 -0.74 -15.41
N ASN A 84 -4.66 -0.56 -14.17
CA ASN A 84 -3.25 -0.74 -13.81
C ASN A 84 -2.94 -2.23 -13.62
N THR A 85 -2.89 -2.98 -14.71
CA THR A 85 -2.69 -4.43 -14.71
C THR A 85 -1.36 -4.84 -14.08
N LEU A 86 -0.30 -4.07 -14.31
CA LEU A 86 1.00 -4.32 -13.69
C LEU A 86 0.92 -4.14 -12.17
N GLY A 87 0.29 -3.08 -11.69
CA GLY A 87 0.05 -2.85 -10.26
C GLY A 87 -0.82 -3.95 -9.63
N THR A 88 -1.85 -4.40 -10.34
CA THR A 88 -2.71 -5.52 -9.90
C THR A 88 -1.89 -6.80 -9.72
N ARG A 89 -1.05 -7.16 -10.68
CA ARG A 89 -0.20 -8.36 -10.61
C ARG A 89 0.94 -8.21 -9.58
N THR A 90 1.47 -7.00 -9.41
CA THR A 90 2.56 -6.72 -8.45
C THR A 90 2.17 -7.08 -7.02
N PHE A 91 0.96 -6.72 -6.60
CA PHE A 91 0.42 -6.96 -5.26
C PHE A 91 -0.54 -8.15 -5.21
N GLU A 92 -0.73 -8.86 -6.33
CA GLU A 92 -1.68 -9.97 -6.46
C GLU A 92 -3.07 -9.57 -5.95
N LYS A 93 -3.62 -8.48 -6.54
CA LYS A 93 -4.88 -7.88 -6.09
C LYS A 93 -6.08 -8.72 -6.50
N GLU A 94 -7.01 -8.86 -5.55
CA GLU A 94 -8.35 -9.37 -5.75
C GLU A 94 -9.38 -8.28 -5.47
N TYR A 95 -10.35 -8.13 -6.36
CA TYR A 95 -11.44 -7.14 -6.21
C TYR A 95 -12.65 -7.85 -5.62
N VAL A 96 -12.71 -7.88 -4.28
CA VAL A 96 -13.66 -8.67 -3.48
C VAL A 96 -15.05 -8.07 -3.49
N LYS A 97 -15.16 -6.76 -3.48
CA LYS A 97 -16.44 -6.04 -3.54
C LYS A 97 -16.38 -4.91 -4.55
N ASP A 98 -17.42 -4.81 -5.35
CA ASP A 98 -17.54 -3.89 -6.46
C ASP A 98 -18.99 -3.40 -6.55
N THR A 99 -19.29 -2.37 -5.73
CA THR A 99 -20.59 -1.69 -5.76
C THR A 99 -20.38 -0.17 -5.83
N PRO A 100 -21.39 0.60 -6.28
CA PRO A 100 -21.29 2.06 -6.28
C PRO A 100 -21.09 2.68 -4.90
N GLU A 101 -21.46 1.98 -3.82
CA GLU A 101 -21.39 2.45 -2.43
C GLU A 101 -20.13 2.01 -1.71
N GLU A 102 -19.53 0.87 -2.15
CA GLU A 102 -18.38 0.29 -1.45
C GLU A 102 -17.53 -0.57 -2.39
N ILE A 103 -16.22 -0.37 -2.33
CA ILE A 103 -15.24 -1.23 -2.98
C ILE A 103 -14.29 -1.83 -1.93
N ILE A 104 -13.92 -3.11 -2.14
CA ILE A 104 -12.94 -3.83 -1.31
C ILE A 104 -11.91 -4.47 -2.23
N ILE A 105 -10.64 -4.19 -1.94
CA ILE A 105 -9.50 -4.74 -2.67
C ILE A 105 -8.59 -5.46 -1.68
N ASP A 106 -8.37 -6.75 -1.90
CA ASP A 106 -7.41 -7.55 -1.16
C ASP A 106 -6.08 -7.64 -1.93
N HIS A 107 -4.99 -7.42 -1.22
CA HIS A 107 -3.64 -7.67 -1.72
C HIS A 107 -3.13 -8.95 -1.08
N HIS A 108 -2.81 -9.98 -1.87
CA HIS A 108 -2.32 -11.28 -1.41
C HIS A 108 -0.79 -11.33 -1.26
N TYR A 109 -0.10 -10.34 -1.80
CA TYR A 109 1.35 -10.17 -1.69
C TYR A 109 1.72 -8.70 -1.56
N CYS A 110 2.74 -8.41 -0.76
CA CYS A 110 3.26 -7.05 -0.60
C CYS A 110 4.79 -7.00 -0.75
N PRO A 111 5.33 -6.42 -1.83
CA PRO A 111 6.77 -6.27 -2.01
C PRO A 111 7.44 -5.39 -0.93
N LEU A 112 6.72 -4.42 -0.34
CA LEU A 112 7.26 -3.63 0.77
C LEU A 112 7.55 -4.52 1.98
N VAL A 113 6.61 -5.39 2.34
CA VAL A 113 6.80 -6.36 3.43
C VAL A 113 7.98 -7.29 3.13
N ALA A 114 8.10 -7.77 1.89
CA ALA A 114 9.23 -8.59 1.47
C ALA A 114 10.58 -7.87 1.63
N GLY A 115 10.65 -6.58 1.28
CA GLY A 115 11.84 -5.77 1.50
C GLY A 115 12.17 -5.60 2.98
N TRP A 116 11.18 -5.33 3.85
CA TRP A 116 11.42 -5.20 5.29
C TRP A 116 11.83 -6.52 5.94
N GLN A 117 11.27 -7.66 5.51
CA GLN A 117 11.68 -8.99 5.98
C GLN A 117 13.15 -9.33 5.66
N LYS A 118 13.77 -8.66 4.70
CA LYS A 118 15.22 -8.75 4.45
C LYS A 118 16.05 -7.89 5.41
N CYS A 119 15.44 -6.86 6.02
CA CYS A 119 16.12 -5.92 6.89
C CYS A 119 16.07 -6.31 8.37
N THR A 120 15.00 -7.00 8.79
CA THR A 120 14.76 -7.34 10.20
C THR A 120 13.83 -8.55 10.35
N ASP A 121 14.01 -9.29 11.44
CA ASP A 121 13.10 -10.35 11.90
C ASP A 121 12.06 -9.82 12.91
N ASP A 122 12.13 -8.53 13.28
CA ASP A 122 11.20 -7.89 14.21
C ASP A 122 9.87 -7.58 13.49
N GLU A 123 8.87 -8.47 13.68
CA GLU A 123 7.56 -8.35 13.06
C GLU A 123 6.77 -7.12 13.53
N GLU A 124 7.00 -6.64 14.77
CA GLU A 124 6.34 -5.42 15.27
C GLU A 124 6.90 -4.18 14.55
N LEU A 125 8.21 -4.16 14.29
CA LEU A 125 8.84 -3.10 13.52
C LEU A 125 8.40 -3.13 12.04
N ILE A 126 8.23 -4.33 11.45
CA ILE A 126 7.66 -4.47 10.10
C ILE A 126 6.22 -3.93 10.04
N ALA A 127 5.38 -4.27 11.00
CA ALA A 127 4.01 -3.77 11.08
C ALA A 127 3.97 -2.24 11.22
N LYS A 128 4.86 -1.67 12.03
CA LYS A 128 5.04 -0.22 12.18
C LYS A 128 5.46 0.44 10.86
N CYS A 129 6.45 -0.11 10.17
CA CYS A 129 6.87 0.37 8.84
C CYS A 129 5.71 0.36 7.85
N CYS A 130 4.90 -0.70 7.87
CA CYS A 130 3.72 -0.84 7.03
C CYS A 130 2.69 0.27 7.32
N ASP A 131 2.32 0.48 8.59
CA ASP A 131 1.32 1.49 8.96
C ASP A 131 1.75 2.90 8.52
N ILE A 132 3.05 3.23 8.67
CA ILE A 132 3.59 4.51 8.21
C ILE A 132 3.58 4.58 6.68
N ALA A 133 3.97 3.52 5.97
CA ALA A 133 3.96 3.48 4.51
C ALA A 133 2.54 3.62 3.93
N MET A 134 1.51 3.13 4.65
CA MET A 134 0.10 3.28 4.27
C MET A 134 -0.39 4.73 4.29
N GLU A 135 0.39 5.67 4.82
CA GLU A 135 0.10 7.11 4.62
C GLU A 135 0.12 7.49 3.12
N GLY A 136 0.85 6.73 2.29
CA GLY A 136 0.80 6.90 0.84
C GLY A 136 -0.59 6.60 0.28
N ASP A 137 -1.19 5.48 0.67
CA ASP A 137 -2.55 5.13 0.26
C ASP A 137 -3.58 6.08 0.86
N ARG A 138 -3.46 6.42 2.15
CA ARG A 138 -4.32 7.43 2.79
C ARG A 138 -4.28 8.75 2.03
N GLY A 139 -3.08 9.20 1.60
CA GLY A 139 -2.93 10.41 0.80
C GLY A 139 -3.58 10.32 -0.59
N ILE A 140 -3.56 9.17 -1.25
CA ILE A 140 -4.30 8.97 -2.51
C ILE A 140 -5.80 9.10 -2.25
N PHE A 141 -6.30 8.43 -1.21
CA PHE A 141 -7.74 8.37 -0.92
C PHE A 141 -8.28 9.63 -0.25
N ASP A 142 -7.46 10.51 0.32
CA ASP A 142 -7.87 11.87 0.71
C ASP A 142 -8.47 12.67 -0.47
N LEU A 143 -8.09 12.32 -1.69
CA LEU A 143 -8.51 12.98 -2.92
C LEU A 143 -9.81 12.39 -3.50
N VAL A 144 -10.34 11.31 -2.91
CA VAL A 144 -11.62 10.71 -3.28
C VAL A 144 -12.73 11.39 -2.51
N GLU A 145 -13.70 11.94 -3.23
CA GLU A 145 -14.77 12.72 -2.63
C GLU A 145 -15.90 11.84 -2.11
N GLY A 146 -16.49 12.21 -0.99
CA GLY A 146 -17.69 11.56 -0.46
C GLY A 146 -17.51 10.12 0.04
N ALA A 147 -16.28 9.64 0.19
CA ALA A 147 -15.99 8.31 0.70
C ALA A 147 -14.93 8.34 1.79
N ASP A 148 -14.92 7.31 2.62
CA ASP A 148 -13.90 7.08 3.64
C ASP A 148 -13.05 5.87 3.28
N PHE A 149 -11.75 5.96 3.56
CA PHE A 149 -10.79 4.87 3.39
C PHE A 149 -10.56 4.14 4.70
N TYR A 150 -10.57 2.82 4.64
CA TYR A 150 -10.26 1.91 5.74
C TYR A 150 -9.19 0.91 5.33
N LEU A 151 -8.25 0.65 6.22
CA LEU A 151 -7.30 -0.45 6.14
C LEU A 151 -7.73 -1.49 7.17
N ASP A 152 -8.53 -2.48 6.71
CA ASP A 152 -9.17 -3.44 7.62
C ASP A 152 -8.21 -4.51 8.14
N SER A 153 -7.15 -4.83 7.39
CA SER A 153 -6.09 -5.77 7.77
C SER A 153 -4.82 -5.56 6.97
N THR A 154 -3.67 -6.02 7.50
CA THR A 154 -2.41 -6.03 6.75
C THR A 154 -1.64 -7.35 6.90
N ILE A 155 -0.93 -7.73 5.82
CA ILE A 155 0.01 -8.87 5.84
C ILE A 155 1.11 -8.61 6.88
N ALA A 156 1.52 -7.37 7.06
CA ALA A 156 2.54 -6.97 8.03
C ALA A 156 2.14 -7.25 9.48
N GLU A 157 0.84 -7.28 9.80
CA GLU A 157 0.30 -7.66 11.10
C GLU A 157 0.01 -9.16 11.23
N GLY A 158 0.34 -9.94 10.18
CA GLY A 158 0.12 -11.38 10.14
C GLY A 158 -1.24 -11.81 9.58
N ALA A 159 -2.03 -10.88 9.02
CA ALA A 159 -3.25 -11.22 8.31
C ALA A 159 -2.93 -11.92 6.97
N PRO A 160 -3.84 -12.73 6.43
CA PRO A 160 -3.64 -13.42 5.15
C PRO A 160 -3.60 -12.47 3.95
N VAL A 161 -4.18 -11.27 4.08
CA VAL A 161 -4.25 -10.24 3.03
C VAL A 161 -4.16 -8.84 3.64
N CYS A 162 -3.69 -7.88 2.83
CA CYS A 162 -3.97 -6.47 3.12
C CYS A 162 -5.32 -6.13 2.50
N ARG A 163 -6.30 -5.73 3.33
CA ARG A 163 -7.63 -5.35 2.87
C ARG A 163 -7.83 -3.85 2.89
N LEU A 164 -7.98 -3.28 1.71
CA LEU A 164 -8.28 -1.88 1.49
C LEU A 164 -9.76 -1.74 1.17
N ARG A 165 -10.45 -0.86 1.88
CA ARG A 165 -11.88 -0.62 1.69
C ARG A 165 -12.16 0.87 1.55
N LEU A 166 -12.90 1.24 0.50
CA LEU A 166 -13.51 2.56 0.36
C LEU A 166 -15.02 2.41 0.48
N LYS A 167 -15.63 3.26 1.29
CA LYS A 167 -17.07 3.26 1.52
C LYS A 167 -17.61 4.68 1.44
N LYS A 168 -18.68 4.90 0.65
CA LYS A 168 -19.37 6.18 0.61
C LYS A 168 -19.89 6.57 1.99
N ARG A 169 -19.75 7.85 2.29
CA ARG A 169 -20.41 8.44 3.45
C ARG A 169 -21.91 8.46 3.21
N GLY A 170 -22.67 8.06 4.20
CA GLY A 170 -24.14 8.09 4.16
C GLY A 170 -24.69 9.50 4.27
#